data_256a9a354e0696b7685a925b664417fd
#
_entry.id   256a9a354e0696b7685a925b664417fd
#
_cell.length_a   1.000
_cell.length_b   1.000
_cell.length_c   1.000
_cell.angle_alpha   90.00
_cell.angle_beta   90.00
_cell.angle_gamma   90.00
#
_symmetry.space_group_name_H-M   'P 1'
#
loop_
_entity.id
_entity.type
_entity.pdbx_description
1 polymer ?
#
loop_
_entity_poly.entity_id
_entity_poly.type
_entity_poly.pdbx_seq_one_letter_code
_entity_poly.pdbx_strand_id
1 'polypeptide(L)'
;MNKLWNEIKYILKNSTRKVKIINNKVYDDTLNNLNIDKNSVLGQVITNTSGIFIDNYIRLFGNGSKDVSYNIYEYNLEFKKYFDDNMIIVADDVFGGLFSVTKEKNNILYFAPDTLQWENLEIDYKDFIKYISSEKIDEFYKSYKWSTFQEDINDIKFNQGFLIYPFLWSNECDIEKAKKSIVPFSELVQINMEFREKFGID
;
A
#
# COMPACT_ATOMS: atom_id res chain seq x y z
N MET A 1 13.32 16.84 -17.92
CA MET A 1 12.51 16.30 -16.81
C MET A 1 11.28 15.68 -17.42
N ASN A 2 10.91 14.45 -17.06
CA ASN A 2 9.81 13.72 -17.69
C ASN A 2 8.47 14.43 -17.40
N LYS A 3 7.64 14.68 -18.45
CA LYS A 3 6.33 15.33 -18.33
C LYS A 3 5.42 14.59 -17.34
N LEU A 4 5.41 13.26 -17.40
CA LEU A 4 4.56 12.42 -16.55
C LEU A 4 4.94 12.53 -15.07
N TRP A 5 6.24 12.55 -14.75
CA TRP A 5 6.69 12.77 -13.36
C TRP A 5 6.29 14.15 -12.83
N ASN A 6 6.29 15.18 -13.67
CA ASN A 6 5.81 16.51 -13.26
C ASN A 6 4.32 16.52 -12.96
N GLU A 7 3.51 15.76 -13.73
CA GLU A 7 2.08 15.60 -13.45
C GLU A 7 1.85 14.89 -12.10
N ILE A 8 2.59 13.80 -11.84
CA ILE A 8 2.52 13.08 -10.55
C ILE A 8 2.90 14.01 -9.39
N LYS A 9 4.02 14.74 -9.52
CA LYS A 9 4.43 15.72 -8.51
C LYS A 9 3.39 16.81 -8.28
N TYR A 10 2.73 17.25 -9.33
CA TYR A 10 1.67 18.25 -9.22
C TYR A 10 0.48 17.71 -8.41
N ILE A 11 0.05 16.47 -8.67
CA ILE A 11 -1.01 15.79 -7.90
C ILE A 11 -0.61 15.75 -6.41
N LEU A 12 0.57 15.22 -6.11
CA LEU A 12 1.06 15.06 -4.74
C LEU A 12 1.26 16.39 -4.00
N LYS A 13 1.72 17.42 -4.70
CA LYS A 13 1.92 18.78 -4.13
C LYS A 13 0.60 19.48 -3.81
N ASN A 14 -0.45 19.21 -4.60
CA ASN A 14 -1.79 19.78 -4.40
C ASN A 14 -2.72 18.85 -3.62
N SER A 15 -2.16 17.85 -2.97
CA SER A 15 -2.89 16.93 -2.10
C SER A 15 -3.50 17.68 -0.91
N THR A 16 -4.71 17.28 -0.51
CA THR A 16 -5.34 17.71 0.76
C THR A 16 -4.83 16.88 1.95
N ARG A 17 -3.92 15.91 1.69
CA ARG A 17 -3.33 14.99 2.68
C ARG A 17 -1.88 15.37 2.98
N LYS A 18 -1.35 14.89 4.10
CA LYS A 18 0.09 14.99 4.39
C LYS A 18 0.86 14.03 3.49
N VAL A 19 1.62 14.57 2.53
CA VAL A 19 2.42 13.77 1.62
C VAL A 19 3.90 13.91 1.95
N LYS A 20 4.57 12.77 2.16
CA LYS A 20 6.02 12.70 2.31
C LYS A 20 6.60 11.89 1.16
N ILE A 21 7.39 12.51 0.30
CA ILE A 21 8.11 11.86 -0.79
C ILE A 21 9.56 11.64 -0.36
N ILE A 22 10.03 10.40 -0.38
CA ILE A 22 11.44 10.10 -0.19
C ILE A 22 12.06 9.91 -1.57
N ASN A 23 12.95 10.82 -1.95
CA ASN A 23 13.57 10.80 -3.28
C ASN A 23 14.48 9.58 -3.44
N ASN A 24 14.43 8.97 -4.61
CA ASN A 24 15.32 7.88 -4.96
C ASN A 24 16.77 8.38 -5.09
N LYS A 25 17.70 7.63 -4.49
CA LYS A 25 19.15 7.84 -4.58
C LYS A 25 19.88 6.59 -5.08
N VAL A 26 19.15 5.53 -5.37
CA VAL A 26 19.69 4.22 -5.77
C VAL A 26 19.34 3.98 -7.22
N TYR A 27 20.31 3.54 -8.01
CA TYR A 27 20.11 3.05 -9.37
C TYR A 27 20.32 1.54 -9.33
N ASP A 28 19.25 0.79 -9.56
CA ASP A 28 19.27 -0.66 -9.61
C ASP A 28 18.38 -1.17 -10.76
N ASP A 29 18.27 -2.48 -10.87
CA ASP A 29 17.52 -3.17 -11.92
C ASP A 29 16.05 -3.40 -11.58
N THR A 30 15.48 -2.73 -10.58
CA THR A 30 14.09 -2.92 -10.11
C THR A 30 13.08 -2.90 -11.25
N LEU A 31 13.16 -1.93 -12.16
CA LEU A 31 12.25 -1.84 -13.30
C LEU A 31 12.36 -3.04 -14.25
N ASN A 32 13.60 -3.46 -14.55
CA ASN A 32 13.85 -4.62 -15.41
C ASN A 32 13.37 -5.91 -14.75
N ASN A 33 13.65 -6.09 -13.48
CA ASN A 33 13.26 -7.28 -12.71
C ASN A 33 11.74 -7.45 -12.61
N LEU A 34 10.99 -6.34 -12.59
CA LEU A 34 9.52 -6.34 -12.57
C LEU A 34 8.90 -6.23 -13.97
N ASN A 35 9.73 -6.07 -15.01
CA ASN A 35 9.28 -5.80 -16.39
C ASN A 35 8.35 -4.58 -16.50
N ILE A 36 8.72 -3.47 -15.84
CA ILE A 36 7.95 -2.22 -15.82
C ILE A 36 8.56 -1.22 -16.78
N ASP A 37 7.73 -0.66 -17.67
CA ASP A 37 8.15 0.44 -18.55
C ASP A 37 8.47 1.69 -17.71
N LYS A 38 9.69 2.18 -17.85
CA LYS A 38 10.18 3.42 -17.20
C LYS A 38 9.29 4.62 -17.51
N ASN A 39 8.64 4.65 -18.67
CA ASN A 39 7.78 5.75 -19.10
C ASN A 39 6.33 5.60 -18.62
N SER A 40 5.98 4.51 -17.92
CA SER A 40 4.69 4.35 -17.26
C SER A 40 4.61 5.20 -15.98
N VAL A 41 3.40 5.40 -15.45
CA VAL A 41 3.18 6.10 -14.16
C VAL A 41 3.93 5.40 -13.04
N LEU A 42 3.80 4.06 -12.94
CA LEU A 42 4.49 3.25 -11.94
C LEU A 42 6.01 3.33 -12.13
N GLY A 43 6.50 3.23 -13.37
CA GLY A 43 7.93 3.36 -13.67
C GLY A 43 8.50 4.72 -13.26
N GLN A 44 7.71 5.80 -13.38
CA GLN A 44 8.12 7.12 -12.91
C GLN A 44 8.15 7.22 -11.38
N VAL A 45 7.21 6.63 -10.67
CA VAL A 45 7.22 6.56 -9.20
C VAL A 45 8.47 5.82 -8.72
N ILE A 46 8.73 4.63 -9.25
CA ILE A 46 9.90 3.81 -8.89
C ILE A 46 11.22 4.56 -9.19
N THR A 47 11.33 5.15 -10.39
CA THR A 47 12.56 5.83 -10.81
C THR A 47 12.90 7.04 -9.92
N ASN A 48 11.89 7.78 -9.48
CA ASN A 48 12.08 9.08 -8.84
C ASN A 48 11.94 9.03 -7.31
N THR A 49 11.39 7.94 -6.73
CA THR A 49 11.16 7.86 -5.29
C THR A 49 11.68 6.57 -4.69
N SER A 50 12.10 6.63 -3.45
CA SER A 50 12.29 5.45 -2.60
C SER A 50 10.96 4.95 -2.03
N GLY A 51 9.98 5.84 -1.91
CA GLY A 51 8.62 5.60 -1.48
C GLY A 51 7.87 6.91 -1.26
N ILE A 52 6.53 6.85 -1.24
CA ILE A 52 5.64 7.99 -0.98
C ILE A 52 4.69 7.58 0.15
N PHE A 53 4.55 8.45 1.14
CA PHE A 53 3.71 8.21 2.33
C PHE A 53 2.58 9.24 2.37
N ILE A 54 1.36 8.74 2.53
CA ILE A 54 0.15 9.55 2.66
C ILE A 54 -0.37 9.39 4.10
N ASP A 55 -0.42 10.50 4.86
CA ASP A 55 -0.86 10.57 6.26
C ASP A 55 -0.22 9.54 7.19
N ASN A 56 0.96 9.01 6.86
CA ASN A 56 1.70 7.95 7.53
C ASN A 56 1.02 6.57 7.51
N TYR A 57 -0.20 6.40 6.98
CA TYR A 57 -0.89 5.12 6.99
C TYR A 57 -1.04 4.44 5.62
N ILE A 58 -0.82 5.15 4.50
CA ILE A 58 -0.72 4.55 3.15
C ILE A 58 0.69 4.74 2.64
N ARG A 59 1.29 3.68 2.11
CA ARG A 59 2.68 3.65 1.66
C ARG A 59 2.74 3.14 0.23
N LEU A 60 3.08 4.04 -0.73
CA LEU A 60 3.36 3.65 -2.10
C LEU A 60 4.82 3.24 -2.22
N PHE A 61 5.06 2.10 -2.83
CA PHE A 61 6.40 1.57 -3.01
C PHE A 61 7.13 2.25 -4.15
N GLY A 62 8.39 2.56 -3.88
CA GLY A 62 9.35 3.02 -4.86
C GLY A 62 10.55 2.09 -4.90
N ASN A 63 11.72 2.64 -5.17
CA ASN A 63 12.95 1.88 -5.29
C ASN A 63 13.62 1.55 -3.93
N GLY A 64 12.96 1.87 -2.83
CA GLY A 64 13.51 1.64 -1.49
C GLY A 64 14.72 2.52 -1.15
N SER A 65 15.16 2.43 0.09
CA SER A 65 16.38 3.03 0.62
C SER A 65 16.60 2.53 2.05
N LYS A 66 17.69 2.95 2.68
CA LYS A 66 17.93 2.66 4.12
C LYS A 66 16.83 3.23 5.03
N ASP A 67 16.14 4.28 4.59
CA ASP A 67 15.07 4.94 5.33
C ASP A 67 13.69 4.31 5.05
N VAL A 68 13.60 3.49 3.99
CA VAL A 68 12.40 2.76 3.55
C VAL A 68 12.81 1.30 3.40
N SER A 69 12.36 0.46 4.29
CA SER A 69 12.86 -0.89 4.51
C SER A 69 12.71 -1.85 3.32
N TYR A 70 11.82 -1.54 2.36
CA TYR A 70 11.58 -2.35 1.17
C TYR A 70 11.62 -1.52 -0.10
N ASN A 71 12.25 -2.06 -1.15
CA ASN A 71 11.93 -1.64 -2.51
C ASN A 71 10.76 -2.50 -3.04
N ILE A 72 10.09 -2.00 -4.06
CA ILE A 72 8.93 -2.68 -4.65
C ILE A 72 9.26 -4.10 -5.15
N TYR A 73 10.46 -4.35 -5.68
CA TYR A 73 10.87 -5.66 -6.18
C TYR A 73 11.06 -6.66 -5.02
N GLU A 74 11.81 -6.27 -3.99
CA GLU A 74 12.05 -7.11 -2.80
C GLU A 74 10.74 -7.48 -2.12
N TYR A 75 9.82 -6.49 -1.97
CA TYR A 75 8.50 -6.73 -1.41
C TYR A 75 7.69 -7.76 -2.21
N ASN A 76 7.62 -7.58 -3.52
CA ASN A 76 6.91 -8.53 -4.38
C ASN A 76 7.57 -9.92 -4.41
N LEU A 77 8.87 -9.99 -4.26
CA LEU A 77 9.61 -11.27 -4.19
C LEU A 77 9.32 -12.01 -2.87
N GLU A 78 9.33 -11.29 -1.74
CA GLU A 78 9.08 -11.87 -0.41
C GLU A 78 7.70 -12.50 -0.32
N PHE A 79 6.69 -11.84 -0.88
CA PHE A 79 5.29 -12.29 -0.80
C PHE A 79 4.78 -12.99 -2.05
N LYS A 80 5.65 -13.32 -3.01
CA LYS A 80 5.30 -13.91 -4.30
C LYS A 80 4.39 -15.14 -4.19
N LYS A 81 4.57 -15.97 -3.16
CA LYS A 81 3.79 -17.19 -2.94
C LYS A 81 2.29 -16.96 -2.66
N TYR A 82 1.91 -15.73 -2.31
CA TYR A 82 0.54 -15.38 -1.94
C TYR A 82 -0.23 -14.68 -3.07
N PHE A 83 0.44 -14.30 -4.17
CA PHE A 83 -0.15 -13.45 -5.20
C PHE A 83 -0.03 -14.09 -6.59
N ASP A 84 -0.99 -13.78 -7.45
CA ASP A 84 -0.94 -14.15 -8.86
C ASP A 84 0.26 -13.47 -9.56
N ASP A 85 0.91 -14.19 -10.49
CA ASP A 85 2.05 -13.67 -11.27
C ASP A 85 1.68 -12.44 -12.14
N ASN A 86 0.39 -12.22 -12.38
CA ASN A 86 -0.14 -11.05 -13.09
C ASN A 86 -0.26 -9.80 -12.21
N MET A 87 -0.02 -9.92 -10.90
CA MET A 87 -0.14 -8.83 -9.93
C MET A 87 1.23 -8.27 -9.56
N ILE A 88 1.28 -6.95 -9.36
CA ILE A 88 2.42 -6.25 -8.75
C ILE A 88 1.87 -5.43 -7.59
N ILE A 89 2.27 -5.75 -6.37
CA ILE A 89 1.92 -4.95 -5.19
C ILE A 89 2.66 -3.62 -5.26
N VAL A 90 1.92 -2.52 -5.26
CA VAL A 90 2.44 -1.16 -5.47
C VAL A 90 2.32 -0.28 -4.25
N ALA A 91 1.49 -0.69 -3.28
CA ALA A 91 1.28 0.04 -2.03
C ALA A 91 0.70 -0.90 -0.97
N ASP A 92 0.80 -0.47 0.29
CA ASP A 92 0.11 -1.07 1.43
C ASP A 92 -0.49 0.00 2.33
N ASP A 93 -1.27 -0.44 3.32
CA ASP A 93 -1.74 0.39 4.42
C ASP A 93 -1.44 -0.26 5.78
N VAL A 94 -1.51 0.54 6.84
CA VAL A 94 -1.17 0.08 8.19
C VAL A 94 -2.16 -0.91 8.80
N PHE A 95 -3.30 -1.16 8.16
CA PHE A 95 -4.33 -2.11 8.62
C PHE A 95 -4.12 -3.53 8.06
N GLY A 96 -3.13 -3.71 7.17
CA GLY A 96 -2.85 -4.98 6.49
C GLY A 96 -3.45 -5.08 5.10
N GLY A 97 -3.99 -3.98 4.58
CA GLY A 97 -4.45 -3.88 3.20
C GLY A 97 -3.29 -3.76 2.21
N LEU A 98 -3.50 -4.28 0.99
CA LEU A 98 -2.53 -4.25 -0.09
C LEU A 98 -3.17 -3.70 -1.36
N PHE A 99 -2.41 -2.88 -2.09
CA PHE A 99 -2.83 -2.42 -3.40
C PHE A 99 -1.94 -3.02 -4.48
N SER A 100 -2.57 -3.64 -5.46
CA SER A 100 -1.89 -4.26 -6.61
C SER A 100 -2.30 -3.61 -7.92
N VAL A 101 -1.38 -3.54 -8.86
CA VAL A 101 -1.67 -3.28 -10.27
C VAL A 101 -1.69 -4.59 -11.02
N THR A 102 -2.74 -4.83 -11.83
CA THR A 102 -2.75 -5.94 -12.78
C THR A 102 -1.98 -5.58 -14.05
N LYS A 103 -1.05 -6.46 -14.46
CA LYS A 103 -0.20 -6.22 -15.64
C LYS A 103 -0.99 -6.04 -16.93
N GLU A 104 -2.12 -6.75 -17.07
CA GLU A 104 -2.92 -6.74 -18.30
C GLU A 104 -3.83 -5.51 -18.42
N LYS A 105 -4.52 -5.14 -17.34
CA LYS A 105 -5.57 -4.11 -17.35
C LYS A 105 -5.15 -2.79 -16.72
N ASN A 106 -3.98 -2.75 -16.06
CA ASN A 106 -3.52 -1.60 -15.28
C ASN A 106 -4.53 -1.10 -14.23
N ASN A 107 -5.46 -1.97 -13.79
CA ASN A 107 -6.43 -1.67 -12.75
C ASN A 107 -5.83 -1.91 -11.38
N ILE A 108 -6.28 -1.11 -10.41
CA ILE A 108 -5.93 -1.29 -9.00
C ILE A 108 -6.88 -2.30 -8.38
N LEU A 109 -6.30 -3.34 -7.78
CA LEU A 109 -6.98 -4.23 -6.87
C LEU A 109 -6.58 -3.87 -5.44
N TYR A 110 -7.52 -3.92 -4.52
CA TYR A 110 -7.31 -3.77 -3.08
C TYR A 110 -7.57 -5.09 -2.37
N PHE A 111 -6.60 -5.58 -1.64
CA PHE A 111 -6.81 -6.66 -0.68
C PHE A 111 -7.37 -6.06 0.60
N ALA A 112 -8.64 -6.34 0.89
CA ALA A 112 -9.34 -5.80 2.05
C ALA A 112 -9.09 -6.71 3.28
N PRO A 113 -8.46 -6.21 4.36
CA PRO A 113 -8.12 -7.03 5.53
C PRO A 113 -9.33 -7.41 6.40
N ASP A 114 -10.50 -6.84 6.15
CA ASP A 114 -11.76 -7.16 6.84
C ASP A 114 -12.59 -8.24 6.14
N THR A 115 -12.34 -8.47 4.85
CA THR A 115 -13.01 -9.54 4.09
C THR A 115 -12.06 -10.64 3.64
N LEU A 116 -10.75 -10.39 3.70
CA LEU A 116 -9.67 -11.23 3.15
C LEU A 116 -9.81 -11.46 1.64
N GLN A 117 -10.43 -10.53 0.91
CA GLN A 117 -10.71 -10.63 -0.52
C GLN A 117 -10.04 -9.50 -1.31
N TRP A 118 -9.81 -9.78 -2.60
CA TRP A 118 -9.38 -8.77 -3.54
C TRP A 118 -10.58 -8.07 -4.18
N GLU A 119 -10.59 -6.76 -4.13
CA GLU A 119 -11.62 -5.89 -4.68
C GLU A 119 -11.05 -5.06 -5.83
N ASN A 120 -11.73 -5.03 -6.98
CA ASN A 120 -11.32 -4.18 -8.09
C ASN A 120 -11.84 -2.76 -7.86
N LEU A 121 -10.93 -1.80 -7.73
CA LEU A 121 -11.30 -0.38 -7.55
C LEU A 121 -11.68 0.30 -8.87
N GLU A 122 -11.57 -0.38 -10.01
CA GLU A 122 -11.93 0.11 -11.36
C GLU A 122 -11.24 1.43 -11.76
N ILE A 123 -10.07 1.71 -11.18
CA ILE A 123 -9.23 2.86 -11.49
C ILE A 123 -7.83 2.43 -11.87
N ASP A 124 -7.14 3.24 -12.68
CA ASP A 124 -5.74 3.02 -12.99
C ASP A 124 -4.81 3.56 -11.89
N TYR A 125 -3.50 3.27 -12.00
CA TYR A 125 -2.53 3.66 -10.99
C TYR A 125 -2.39 5.20 -10.84
N LYS A 126 -2.59 5.99 -11.90
CA LYS A 126 -2.55 7.45 -11.82
C LYS A 126 -3.77 8.00 -11.06
N ASP A 127 -4.95 7.46 -11.35
CA ASP A 127 -6.18 7.84 -10.65
C ASP A 127 -6.18 7.34 -9.21
N PHE A 128 -5.54 6.20 -8.93
CA PHE A 128 -5.27 5.76 -7.56
C PHE A 128 -4.43 6.79 -6.78
N ILE A 129 -3.33 7.29 -7.35
CA ILE A 129 -2.52 8.34 -6.70
C ILE A 129 -3.37 9.58 -6.42
N LYS A 130 -4.25 10.01 -7.33
CA LYS A 130 -5.18 11.12 -7.10
C LYS A 130 -6.16 10.82 -5.98
N TYR A 131 -6.72 9.60 -5.97
CA TYR A 131 -7.70 9.16 -5.00
C TYR A 131 -7.15 9.20 -3.58
N ILE A 132 -6.00 8.56 -3.33
CA ILE A 132 -5.37 8.52 -2.01
C ILE A 132 -4.80 9.89 -1.57
N SER A 133 -4.60 10.82 -2.52
CA SER A 133 -4.16 12.20 -2.26
C SER A 133 -5.33 13.16 -1.99
N SER A 134 -6.56 12.68 -1.96
CA SER A 134 -7.78 13.47 -1.79
C SER A 134 -8.53 13.09 -0.51
N GLU A 135 -9.51 13.92 -0.12
CA GLU A 135 -10.38 13.65 1.04
C GLU A 135 -11.26 12.41 0.86
N LYS A 136 -11.45 11.92 -0.38
CA LYS A 136 -12.24 10.71 -0.66
C LYS A 136 -11.72 9.47 0.06
N ILE A 137 -10.42 9.44 0.37
CA ILE A 137 -9.80 8.33 1.08
C ILE A 137 -10.28 8.20 2.54
N ASP A 138 -10.82 9.27 3.13
CA ASP A 138 -11.35 9.21 4.49
C ASP A 138 -12.60 8.33 4.59
N GLU A 139 -13.49 8.37 3.57
CA GLU A 139 -14.66 7.50 3.53
C GLU A 139 -14.25 6.03 3.33
N PHE A 140 -13.21 5.77 2.51
CA PHE A 140 -12.68 4.42 2.31
C PHE A 140 -12.18 3.78 3.61
N TYR A 141 -11.48 4.55 4.45
CA TYR A 141 -10.93 4.05 5.71
C TYR A 141 -11.78 4.34 6.95
N LYS A 142 -13.02 4.79 6.77
CA LYS A 142 -13.88 5.18 7.89
C LYS A 142 -14.13 4.06 8.89
N SER A 143 -14.36 2.84 8.41
CA SER A 143 -14.60 1.65 9.23
C SER A 143 -13.35 1.09 9.91
N TYR A 144 -12.16 1.48 9.46
CA TYR A 144 -10.89 0.99 9.98
C TYR A 144 -10.31 1.87 11.09
N LYS A 145 -10.73 3.14 11.17
CA LYS A 145 -10.17 4.13 12.09
C LYS A 145 -10.94 4.16 13.40
N TRP A 146 -10.23 4.23 14.52
CA TRP A 146 -10.76 4.44 15.87
C TRP A 146 -10.47 5.87 16.35
N SER A 147 -11.06 6.27 17.47
CA SER A 147 -11.03 7.65 17.97
C SER A 147 -9.62 8.22 18.18
N THR A 148 -8.65 7.40 18.62
CA THR A 148 -7.25 7.81 18.86
C THR A 148 -6.31 7.51 17.67
N PHE A 149 -6.82 7.06 16.53
CA PHE A 149 -6.01 6.64 15.39
C PHE A 149 -4.97 7.67 14.94
N GLN A 150 -5.32 8.97 14.96
CA GLN A 150 -4.42 10.05 14.54
C GLN A 150 -3.22 10.24 15.50
N GLU A 151 -3.36 9.82 16.75
CA GLU A 151 -2.29 9.83 17.75
C GLU A 151 -1.43 8.56 17.58
N ASP A 152 -2.08 7.40 17.51
CA ASP A 152 -1.43 6.09 17.45
C ASP A 152 -0.58 5.90 16.19
N ILE A 153 -1.00 6.49 15.05
CA ILE A 153 -0.28 6.38 13.77
C ILE A 153 1.11 7.05 13.82
N ASN A 154 1.37 7.95 14.75
CA ASN A 154 2.68 8.61 14.87
C ASN A 154 3.77 7.68 15.38
N ASP A 155 3.40 6.60 16.07
CA ASP A 155 4.33 5.61 16.63
C ASP A 155 4.72 4.52 15.64
N ILE A 156 4.03 4.42 14.49
CA ILE A 156 4.27 3.39 13.47
C ILE A 156 5.50 3.72 12.62
N LYS A 157 6.37 2.70 12.46
CA LYS A 157 7.49 2.72 11.50
C LYS A 157 7.03 2.22 10.12
N PHE A 158 7.85 2.48 9.10
CA PHE A 158 7.53 2.16 7.70
C PHE A 158 7.25 0.67 7.41
N ASN A 159 7.81 -0.23 8.19
CA ASN A 159 7.65 -1.68 8.05
C ASN A 159 6.72 -2.27 9.12
N GLN A 160 5.85 -1.48 9.70
CA GLN A 160 4.93 -1.89 10.76
C GLN A 160 3.48 -1.59 10.38
N GLY A 161 2.55 -2.26 11.04
CA GLY A 161 1.13 -2.01 10.96
C GLY A 161 0.43 -2.38 12.27
N PHE A 162 -0.88 -2.20 12.30
CA PHE A 162 -1.71 -2.53 13.45
C PHE A 162 -2.30 -3.93 13.32
N LEU A 163 -1.90 -4.85 14.18
CA LEU A 163 -2.63 -6.09 14.43
C LEU A 163 -3.81 -5.76 15.34
N ILE A 164 -5.01 -5.91 14.83
CA ILE A 164 -6.26 -5.62 15.52
C ILE A 164 -6.88 -6.94 15.98
N TYR A 165 -7.25 -7.04 17.26
CA TYR A 165 -7.85 -8.25 17.83
C TYR A 165 -9.07 -7.89 18.72
N PRO A 166 -10.27 -8.51 18.52
CA PRO A 166 -10.57 -9.51 17.47
C PRO A 166 -10.25 -9.02 16.07
N PHE A 167 -9.88 -9.94 15.15
CA PHE A 167 -9.45 -9.59 13.81
C PHE A 167 -10.52 -8.82 13.02
N LEU A 168 -10.11 -7.97 12.08
CA LEU A 168 -10.99 -7.13 11.27
C LEU A 168 -12.08 -7.94 10.54
N TRP A 169 -11.77 -9.16 10.10
CA TRP A 169 -12.75 -10.07 9.46
C TRP A 169 -13.68 -10.77 10.44
N SER A 170 -13.50 -10.62 11.74
CA SER A 170 -14.37 -11.24 12.74
C SER A 170 -15.63 -10.42 12.97
N ASN A 171 -16.79 -11.08 13.02
CA ASN A 171 -18.03 -10.44 13.43
C ASN A 171 -18.01 -9.87 14.87
N GLU A 172 -17.00 -10.26 15.67
CA GLU A 172 -16.80 -9.77 17.03
C GLU A 172 -15.97 -8.49 17.08
N CYS A 173 -15.42 -8.04 15.94
CA CYS A 173 -14.56 -6.87 15.89
C CYS A 173 -15.37 -5.58 16.09
N ASP A 174 -15.19 -4.96 17.25
CA ASP A 174 -15.57 -3.57 17.50
C ASP A 174 -14.27 -2.75 17.45
N ILE A 175 -14.09 -1.98 16.39
CA ILE A 175 -12.83 -1.25 16.13
C ILE A 175 -12.44 -0.32 17.27
N GLU A 176 -13.39 0.27 18.00
CA GLU A 176 -13.09 1.13 19.15
C GLU A 176 -12.54 0.33 20.33
N LYS A 177 -13.09 -0.85 20.60
CA LYS A 177 -12.75 -1.68 21.76
C LYS A 177 -11.66 -2.70 21.48
N ALA A 178 -11.45 -3.08 20.23
CA ALA A 178 -10.45 -4.05 19.83
C ALA A 178 -9.06 -3.64 20.32
N LYS A 179 -8.24 -4.61 20.71
CA LYS A 179 -6.83 -4.37 21.02
C LYS A 179 -6.05 -4.08 19.75
N LYS A 180 -5.25 -3.01 19.74
CA LYS A 180 -4.33 -2.65 18.66
C LYS A 180 -2.91 -2.91 19.12
N SER A 181 -2.15 -3.67 18.34
CA SER A 181 -0.74 -3.97 18.61
C SER A 181 0.09 -3.63 17.38
N ILE A 182 1.18 -2.90 17.57
CA ILE A 182 2.11 -2.60 16.47
C ILE A 182 2.97 -3.84 16.24
N VAL A 183 2.94 -4.36 15.01
CA VAL A 183 3.69 -5.56 14.58
C VAL A 183 4.44 -5.29 13.27
N PRO A 184 5.44 -6.11 12.90
CA PRO A 184 6.00 -6.09 11.55
C PRO A 184 4.90 -6.27 10.51
N PHE A 185 4.94 -5.49 9.42
CA PHE A 185 3.89 -5.57 8.40
C PHE A 185 3.86 -6.94 7.69
N SER A 186 5.02 -7.59 7.55
CA SER A 186 5.12 -8.96 7.03
C SER A 186 4.30 -9.97 7.85
N GLU A 187 4.21 -9.77 9.17
CA GLU A 187 3.39 -10.60 10.04
C GLU A 187 1.89 -10.43 9.76
N LEU A 188 1.44 -9.17 9.52
CA LEU A 188 0.04 -8.92 9.12
C LEU A 188 -0.31 -9.61 7.80
N VAL A 189 0.57 -9.50 6.79
CA VAL A 189 0.35 -10.15 5.49
C VAL A 189 0.27 -11.66 5.68
N GLN A 190 1.21 -12.24 6.44
CA GLN A 190 1.22 -13.68 6.69
C GLN A 190 -0.05 -14.14 7.38
N ILE A 191 -0.48 -13.48 8.46
CA ILE A 191 -1.69 -13.81 9.20
C ILE A 191 -2.91 -13.75 8.27
N ASN A 192 -3.07 -12.66 7.52
CA ASN A 192 -4.21 -12.50 6.61
C ASN A 192 -4.25 -13.60 5.54
N MET A 193 -3.12 -13.95 4.94
CA MET A 193 -3.05 -14.98 3.90
C MET A 193 -3.28 -16.39 4.47
N GLU A 194 -2.77 -16.71 5.67
CA GLU A 194 -3.03 -17.98 6.34
C GLU A 194 -4.53 -18.17 6.69
N PHE A 195 -5.20 -17.11 7.13
CA PHE A 195 -6.63 -17.17 7.41
C PHE A 195 -7.47 -17.22 6.13
N ARG A 196 -7.08 -16.48 5.08
CA ARG A 196 -7.70 -16.59 3.76
C ARG A 196 -7.71 -18.04 3.26
N GLU A 197 -6.56 -18.73 3.33
CA GLU A 197 -6.41 -20.13 2.96
C GLU A 197 -7.28 -21.03 3.85
N LYS A 198 -7.24 -20.85 5.17
CA LYS A 198 -8.05 -21.64 6.12
C LYS A 198 -9.55 -21.51 5.90
N PHE A 199 -10.02 -20.34 5.46
CA PHE A 199 -11.43 -20.08 5.18
C PHE A 199 -11.84 -20.50 3.78
N GLY A 200 -10.90 -20.95 2.92
CA GLY A 200 -11.16 -21.30 1.53
C GLY A 200 -11.65 -20.13 0.69
N ILE A 201 -11.12 -18.95 0.95
CA ILE A 201 -11.42 -17.73 0.18
C ILE A 201 -10.48 -17.72 -1.03
N ASP A 202 -11.03 -17.79 -2.24
CA ASP A 202 -10.30 -17.77 -3.52
C ASP A 202 -9.92 -16.34 -3.97
#